data_4bc22b16dd9f1f9d27597a30cd1b8171
#
_entry.id   4bc22b16dd9f1f9d27597a30cd1b8171
#
_cell.length_a   1.000
_cell.length_b   1.000
_cell.length_c   1.000
_cell.angle_alpha   90.00
_cell.angle_beta   90.00
_cell.angle_gamma   90.00
#
_symmetry.space_group_name_H-M   'P 1'
#
loop_
_entity.id
_entity.type
_entity.pdbx_description
1 polymer ?
#
loop_
_entity_poly.entity_id
_entity_poly.type
_entity_poly.pdbx_seq_one_letter_code
_entity_poly.pdbx_strand_id
1 'polypeptide(L)'
;MFALLRQMTLIESPTSDKVANDRLIKLVRDRFETLGATVEIDAQSEFGDHLIARWPGEGKPGLVIGHIDTVWPTGTLGDMPYREEDGNIYGPGVLDMKAGISATITALDMLRDTGNWPERALTVLINSDEEVGSPSSRPLVETEAGKSAYTIVMEPGMGIALKTARKGLGEFRLHIKGRASHAGAFPEDGISAIEEMAHQILHIQALKDWDLGTTINVGLIDGGSARNTIPA
;
A
#
# COMPACT_ATOMS: atom_id res chain seq x y z
N MET A 1 1.60 14.55 18.17
CA MET A 1 0.98 13.62 17.23
C MET A 1 0.07 14.35 16.23
N PHE A 2 -1.07 14.91 16.60
CA PHE A 2 -2.07 15.45 15.68
C PHE A 2 -1.56 16.60 14.77
N ALA A 3 -0.73 17.50 15.30
CA ALA A 3 -0.12 18.56 14.48
C ALA A 3 0.78 17.99 13.35
N LEU A 4 1.52 16.92 13.64
CA LEU A 4 2.33 16.22 12.64
C LEU A 4 1.44 15.50 11.62
N LEU A 5 0.41 14.77 12.08
CA LEU A 5 -0.55 14.10 11.20
C LEU A 5 -1.21 15.11 10.24
N ARG A 6 -1.62 16.28 10.75
CA ARG A 6 -2.16 17.35 9.91
C ARG A 6 -1.14 17.81 8.86
N GLN A 7 0.11 18.05 9.25
CA GLN A 7 1.17 18.44 8.30
C GLN A 7 1.35 17.40 7.20
N MET A 8 1.41 16.12 7.56
CA MET A 8 1.55 15.02 6.61
C MET A 8 0.33 14.90 5.68
N THR A 9 -0.89 15.05 6.22
CA THR A 9 -2.12 14.93 5.43
C THR A 9 -2.24 16.07 4.40
N LEU A 10 -1.79 17.27 4.74
CA LEU A 10 -1.80 18.41 3.82
C LEU A 10 -0.77 18.29 2.67
N ILE A 11 0.10 17.32 2.71
CA ILE A 11 0.94 16.91 1.58
C ILE A 11 0.26 15.69 0.95
N GLU A 12 -0.44 15.89 -0.16
CA GLU A 12 -1.00 14.79 -0.93
C GLU A 12 0.14 13.94 -1.48
N SER A 13 0.00 12.63 -1.40
CA SER A 13 1.08 11.69 -1.75
C SER A 13 0.53 10.47 -2.50
N PRO A 14 -0.13 10.65 -3.67
CA PRO A 14 -0.49 9.50 -4.48
C PRO A 14 0.77 8.76 -4.92
N THR A 15 0.71 7.43 -5.00
CA THR A 15 1.87 6.58 -5.37
C THR A 15 2.51 7.05 -6.67
N SER A 16 1.72 7.55 -7.62
CA SER A 16 2.17 8.03 -8.93
C SER A 16 2.86 9.41 -8.93
N ASP A 17 2.81 10.18 -7.82
CA ASP A 17 3.44 11.50 -7.72
C ASP A 17 4.72 11.44 -6.90
N LYS A 18 5.83 11.10 -7.56
CA LYS A 18 7.15 11.06 -6.92
C LYS A 18 7.50 12.35 -6.18
N VAL A 19 7.24 13.50 -6.79
CA VAL A 19 7.64 14.79 -6.20
C VAL A 19 6.90 15.07 -4.89
N ALA A 20 5.62 14.72 -4.83
CA ALA A 20 4.82 14.87 -3.62
C ALA A 20 5.26 13.87 -2.52
N ASN A 21 5.53 12.62 -2.90
CA ASN A 21 6.09 11.62 -1.98
C ASN A 21 7.46 12.07 -1.44
N ASP A 22 8.36 12.55 -2.27
CA ASP A 22 9.69 13.01 -1.84
C ASP A 22 9.60 14.20 -0.86
N ARG A 23 8.61 15.09 -1.00
CA ARG A 23 8.35 16.16 -0.01
C ARG A 23 7.95 15.58 1.34
N LEU A 24 7.12 14.53 1.33
CA LEU A 24 6.69 13.89 2.56
C LEU A 24 7.83 13.08 3.19
N ILE A 25 8.63 12.36 2.39
CA ILE A 25 9.86 11.70 2.83
C ILE A 25 10.80 12.71 3.50
N LYS A 26 10.98 13.89 2.92
CA LYS A 26 11.82 14.93 3.53
C LYS A 26 11.29 15.36 4.90
N LEU A 27 10.00 15.57 5.04
CA LEU A 27 9.38 15.91 6.34
C LEU A 27 9.64 14.82 7.38
N VAL A 28 9.44 13.56 7.02
CA VAL A 28 9.63 12.40 7.91
C VAL A 28 11.11 12.23 8.26
N ARG A 29 12.01 12.38 7.29
CA ARG A 29 13.45 12.36 7.48
C ARG A 29 13.89 13.38 8.54
N ASP A 30 13.49 14.64 8.35
CA ASP A 30 13.87 15.74 9.24
C ASP A 30 13.41 15.45 10.70
N ARG A 31 12.28 14.73 10.88
CA ARG A 31 11.80 14.29 12.20
C ARG A 31 12.67 13.19 12.79
N PHE A 32 13.01 12.17 12.01
CA PHE A 32 13.87 11.08 12.51
C PHE A 32 15.30 11.55 12.81
N GLU A 33 15.87 12.44 11.99
CA GLU A 33 17.17 13.07 12.26
C GLU A 33 17.14 13.87 13.58
N THR A 34 16.06 14.62 13.84
CA THR A 34 15.86 15.34 15.12
C THR A 34 15.80 14.37 16.31
N LEU A 35 15.32 13.15 16.11
CA LEU A 35 15.29 12.08 17.11
C LEU A 35 16.63 11.32 17.22
N GLY A 36 17.67 11.76 16.50
CA GLY A 36 19.01 11.18 16.55
C GLY A 36 19.23 9.96 15.64
N ALA A 37 18.36 9.72 14.67
CA ALA A 37 18.60 8.68 13.69
C ALA A 37 19.71 9.02 12.70
N THR A 38 20.44 8.00 12.26
CA THR A 38 21.15 8.06 10.99
C THR A 38 20.14 7.67 9.89
N VAL A 39 19.91 8.58 8.94
CA VAL A 39 18.93 8.38 7.87
C VAL A 39 19.62 8.13 6.54
N GLU A 40 19.17 7.07 5.87
CA GLU A 40 19.56 6.71 4.52
C GLU A 40 18.34 6.87 3.60
N ILE A 41 18.55 7.39 2.40
CA ILE A 41 17.52 7.53 1.36
C ILE A 41 17.86 6.56 0.24
N ASP A 42 16.95 5.65 -0.05
CA ASP A 42 17.01 4.77 -1.21
C ASP A 42 16.25 5.44 -2.37
N ALA A 43 17.02 6.11 -3.23
CA ALA A 43 16.50 6.94 -4.31
C ALA A 43 15.86 6.10 -5.42
N GLN A 44 14.64 6.44 -5.80
CA GLN A 44 13.85 5.77 -6.83
C GLN A 44 13.69 6.65 -8.07
N SER A 45 13.42 6.05 -9.23
CA SER A 45 13.19 6.79 -10.48
C SER A 45 11.72 6.95 -10.83
N GLU A 46 10.88 5.98 -10.50
CA GLU A 46 9.46 5.94 -10.87
C GLU A 46 8.54 6.30 -9.70
N PHE A 47 8.91 5.87 -8.50
CA PHE A 47 8.17 6.10 -7.26
C PHE A 47 8.86 7.18 -6.41
N GLY A 48 8.24 7.59 -5.31
CA GLY A 48 8.92 8.36 -4.29
C GLY A 48 10.09 7.59 -3.70
N ASP A 49 11.07 8.30 -3.16
CA ASP A 49 12.22 7.70 -2.50
C ASP A 49 11.78 6.91 -1.24
N HIS A 50 12.56 5.89 -0.86
CA HIS A 50 12.35 5.17 0.39
C HIS A 50 13.31 5.68 1.45
N LEU A 51 12.92 5.58 2.71
CA LEU A 51 13.69 6.08 3.85
C LEU A 51 13.97 4.97 4.84
N ILE A 52 15.24 4.87 5.29
CA ILE A 52 15.65 3.99 6.37
C ILE A 52 16.29 4.83 7.48
N ALA A 53 15.62 4.89 8.63
CA ALA A 53 16.14 5.55 9.84
C ALA A 53 16.65 4.51 10.82
N ARG A 54 17.88 4.69 11.32
CA ARG A 54 18.55 3.74 12.22
C ARG A 54 19.00 4.40 13.49
N TRP A 55 18.73 3.77 14.62
CA TRP A 55 19.29 4.10 15.92
C TRP A 55 20.15 2.93 16.40
N PRO A 56 21.38 3.20 16.85
CA PRO A 56 22.26 2.16 17.38
C PRO A 56 21.70 1.57 18.68
N GLY A 57 22.05 0.33 18.97
CA GLY A 57 21.65 -0.37 20.18
C GLY A 57 22.16 -1.79 20.19
N GLU A 58 21.71 -2.60 21.14
CA GLU A 58 22.17 -3.97 21.32
C GLU A 58 21.40 -4.98 20.44
N GLY A 59 22.14 -5.96 19.95
CA GLY A 59 21.59 -7.12 19.24
C GLY A 59 20.97 -6.80 17.88
N LYS A 60 20.12 -7.71 17.38
CA LYS A 60 19.38 -7.50 16.16
C LYS A 60 18.35 -6.39 16.33
N PRO A 61 18.18 -5.47 15.38
CA PRO A 61 17.21 -4.38 15.49
C PRO A 61 15.78 -4.87 15.59
N GLY A 62 14.92 -4.08 16.24
CA GLY A 62 13.50 -4.08 15.95
C GLY A 62 13.26 -3.30 14.66
N LEU A 63 12.39 -3.78 13.79
CA LEU A 63 12.01 -3.08 12.55
C LEU A 63 10.58 -2.56 12.66
N VAL A 64 10.40 -1.28 12.33
CA VAL A 64 9.07 -0.67 12.14
C VAL A 64 8.92 -0.30 10.68
N ILE A 65 7.82 -0.68 10.06
CA ILE A 65 7.54 -0.39 8.64
C ILE A 65 6.28 0.46 8.54
N GLY A 66 6.32 1.42 7.64
CA GLY A 66 5.17 2.20 7.20
C GLY A 66 5.37 2.70 5.77
N HIS A 67 4.29 3.17 5.15
CA HIS A 67 4.32 3.79 3.83
C HIS A 67 3.72 5.19 3.85
N ILE A 68 4.19 6.05 2.94
CA ILE A 68 3.71 7.43 2.84
C ILE A 68 2.80 7.67 1.64
N ASP A 69 2.85 6.79 0.67
CA ASP A 69 1.97 6.87 -0.50
C ASP A 69 0.52 6.56 -0.13
N THR A 70 -0.39 6.98 -0.99
CA THR A 70 -1.82 6.78 -0.80
C THR A 70 -2.50 6.50 -2.14
N VAL A 71 -3.66 5.85 -2.10
CA VAL A 71 -4.54 5.63 -3.27
C VAL A 71 -5.22 6.92 -3.76
N TRP A 72 -5.16 8.01 -2.99
CA TRP A 72 -5.90 9.23 -3.25
C TRP A 72 -5.18 10.11 -4.29
N PRO A 73 -5.84 10.46 -5.42
CA PRO A 73 -5.23 11.32 -6.43
C PRO A 73 -4.97 12.75 -5.93
N THR A 74 -4.05 13.43 -6.57
CA THR A 74 -3.79 14.87 -6.32
C THR A 74 -5.06 15.69 -6.53
N GLY A 75 -5.35 16.59 -5.59
CA GLY A 75 -6.56 17.42 -5.57
C GLY A 75 -7.64 16.89 -4.64
N THR A 76 -7.50 15.69 -4.10
CA THR A 76 -8.47 15.08 -3.16
C THR A 76 -8.72 15.96 -1.93
N LEU A 77 -7.74 16.73 -1.46
CA LEU A 77 -7.93 17.68 -0.36
C LEU A 77 -9.01 18.73 -0.64
N GLY A 78 -9.34 19.00 -1.89
CA GLY A 78 -10.44 19.89 -2.26
C GLY A 78 -11.81 19.33 -1.91
N ASP A 79 -11.99 18.03 -2.07
CA ASP A 79 -13.24 17.32 -1.83
C ASP A 79 -13.27 16.67 -0.42
N MET A 80 -12.12 16.25 0.08
CA MET A 80 -11.94 15.63 1.39
C MET A 80 -10.87 16.40 2.20
N PRO A 81 -11.17 17.60 2.69
CA PRO A 81 -10.22 18.40 3.45
C PRO A 81 -9.86 17.75 4.78
N TYR A 82 -8.64 18.02 5.28
CA TYR A 82 -8.31 17.68 6.66
C TYR A 82 -9.27 18.39 7.61
N ARG A 83 -9.96 17.64 8.43
CA ARG A 83 -10.84 18.16 9.48
C ARG A 83 -10.83 17.28 10.72
N GLU A 84 -11.05 17.91 11.83
CA GLU A 84 -11.28 17.28 13.13
C GLU A 84 -12.72 17.53 13.53
N GLU A 85 -13.53 16.48 13.67
CA GLU A 85 -14.96 16.58 13.89
C GLU A 85 -15.42 15.38 14.72
N ASP A 86 -16.20 15.64 15.76
CA ASP A 86 -16.79 14.60 16.65
C ASP A 86 -15.77 13.59 17.19
N GLY A 87 -14.56 14.05 17.52
CA GLY A 87 -13.47 13.19 18.02
C GLY A 87 -12.79 12.34 16.95
N ASN A 88 -13.13 12.51 15.69
CA ASN A 88 -12.51 11.84 14.54
C ASN A 88 -11.67 12.82 13.73
N ILE A 89 -10.71 12.26 12.99
CA ILE A 89 -9.86 13.00 12.05
C ILE A 89 -10.11 12.44 10.65
N TYR A 90 -10.34 13.35 9.70
CA TYR A 90 -10.62 13.03 8.30
C TYR A 90 -9.58 13.67 7.39
N GLY A 91 -9.31 13.02 6.26
CA GLY A 91 -8.40 13.50 5.22
C GLY A 91 -7.74 12.35 4.47
N PRO A 92 -7.18 12.61 3.26
CA PRO A 92 -6.58 11.57 2.44
C PRO A 92 -5.35 10.97 3.13
N GLY A 93 -5.33 9.62 3.25
CA GLY A 93 -4.24 8.88 3.88
C GLY A 93 -4.12 9.06 5.40
N VAL A 94 -5.11 9.66 6.08
CA VAL A 94 -5.09 9.80 7.56
C VAL A 94 -4.99 8.44 8.22
N LEU A 95 -5.89 7.51 7.89
CA LEU A 95 -5.92 6.18 8.49
C LEU A 95 -4.86 5.27 7.89
N ASP A 96 -4.71 5.29 6.58
CA ASP A 96 -3.82 4.48 5.77
C ASP A 96 -2.82 5.38 5.03
N MET A 97 -1.51 5.49 5.54
CA MET A 97 -1.26 5.13 6.94
C MET A 97 -0.49 6.23 7.68
N LYS A 98 -0.75 7.52 7.33
CA LYS A 98 -0.04 8.68 7.92
C LYS A 98 -0.19 8.76 9.44
N ALA A 99 -1.33 8.28 9.99
CA ALA A 99 -1.50 8.18 11.44
C ALA A 99 -0.52 7.20 12.09
N GLY A 100 -0.24 6.06 11.47
CA GLY A 100 0.74 5.09 11.92
C GLY A 100 2.16 5.68 11.99
N ILE A 101 2.57 6.41 10.96
CA ILE A 101 3.86 7.11 10.93
C ILE A 101 3.92 8.20 12.01
N SER A 102 2.86 9.01 12.12
CA SER A 102 2.79 10.07 13.14
C SER A 102 2.84 9.49 14.56
N ALA A 103 2.17 8.37 14.80
CA ALA A 103 2.21 7.64 16.07
C ALA A 103 3.62 7.10 16.37
N THR A 104 4.30 6.52 15.38
CA THR A 104 5.68 6.04 15.51
C THR A 104 6.62 7.17 15.93
N ILE A 105 6.61 8.29 15.21
CA ILE A 105 7.46 9.45 15.53
C ILE A 105 7.15 9.97 16.92
N THR A 106 5.87 10.07 17.30
CA THR A 106 5.46 10.56 18.62
C THR A 106 5.89 9.60 19.72
N ALA A 107 5.76 8.29 19.52
CA ALA A 107 6.20 7.29 20.48
C ALA A 107 7.71 7.36 20.73
N LEU A 108 8.50 7.50 19.67
CA LEU A 108 9.96 7.66 19.77
C LEU A 108 10.35 8.95 20.49
N ASP A 109 9.64 10.05 20.23
CA ASP A 109 9.83 11.33 20.90
C ASP A 109 9.56 11.20 22.40
N MET A 110 8.45 10.56 22.79
CA MET A 110 8.11 10.29 24.17
C MET A 110 9.14 9.38 24.87
N LEU A 111 9.60 8.33 24.22
CA LEU A 111 10.63 7.43 24.76
C LEU A 111 11.93 8.19 25.04
N ARG A 112 12.34 9.08 24.13
CA ARG A 112 13.50 9.94 24.33
C ARG A 112 13.29 10.90 25.51
N ASP A 113 12.18 11.62 25.53
CA ASP A 113 11.92 12.66 26.53
C ASP A 113 11.74 12.10 27.94
N THR A 114 11.28 10.85 28.07
CA THR A 114 11.12 10.15 29.35
C THR A 114 12.37 9.36 29.76
N GLY A 115 13.42 9.33 28.93
CA GLY A 115 14.64 8.56 29.22
C GLY A 115 14.45 7.04 29.13
N ASN A 116 13.37 6.59 28.49
CA ASN A 116 13.03 5.17 28.33
C ASN A 116 13.38 4.65 26.92
N TRP A 117 14.43 5.21 26.30
CA TRP A 117 14.89 4.74 24.98
C TRP A 117 15.29 3.26 25.06
N PRO A 118 14.87 2.42 24.10
CA PRO A 118 15.18 0.99 24.13
C PRO A 118 16.70 0.75 23.99
N GLU A 119 17.23 -0.21 24.75
CA GLU A 119 18.61 -0.67 24.60
C GLU A 119 18.85 -1.35 23.25
N ARG A 120 17.83 -1.96 22.70
CA ARG A 120 17.87 -2.63 21.38
C ARG A 120 18.01 -1.63 20.26
N ALA A 121 18.85 -1.97 19.27
CA ALA A 121 18.89 -1.25 18.00
C ALA A 121 17.51 -1.17 17.37
N LEU A 122 17.20 -0.03 16.74
CA LEU A 122 15.92 0.21 16.07
C LEU A 122 16.15 0.63 14.62
N THR A 123 15.33 0.10 13.72
CA THR A 123 15.23 0.54 12.33
C THR A 123 13.78 0.91 12.04
N VAL A 124 13.57 2.05 11.40
CA VAL A 124 12.27 2.42 10.82
C VAL A 124 12.46 2.54 9.31
N LEU A 125 11.63 1.82 8.56
CA LEU A 125 11.61 1.85 7.10
C LEU A 125 10.29 2.47 6.66
N ILE A 126 10.38 3.48 5.80
CA ILE A 126 9.22 4.14 5.20
C ILE A 126 9.36 4.01 3.68
N ASN A 127 8.43 3.31 3.06
CA ASN A 127 8.37 3.18 1.60
C ASN A 127 7.29 4.09 0.99
N SER A 128 7.25 4.17 -0.33
CA SER A 128 6.39 5.07 -1.09
C SER A 128 5.74 4.42 -2.31
N ASP A 129 5.58 3.09 -2.26
CA ASP A 129 4.98 2.28 -3.33
C ASP A 129 4.16 1.10 -2.80
N GLU A 130 3.69 1.18 -1.54
CA GLU A 130 2.94 0.09 -0.90
C GLU A 130 1.60 -0.14 -1.60
N GLU A 131 0.88 0.91 -1.92
CA GLU A 131 -0.47 0.89 -2.48
C GLU A 131 -0.57 0.22 -3.88
N VAL A 132 0.58 0.01 -4.51
CA VAL A 132 0.70 -0.72 -5.79
C VAL A 132 1.46 -2.05 -5.66
N GLY A 133 1.66 -2.54 -4.42
CA GLY A 133 2.27 -3.83 -4.11
C GLY A 133 3.78 -3.83 -3.94
N SER A 134 4.37 -2.69 -3.60
CA SER A 134 5.79 -2.53 -3.26
C SER A 134 6.77 -2.99 -4.35
N PRO A 135 6.60 -2.62 -5.62
CA PRO A 135 7.44 -3.13 -6.70
C PRO A 135 8.91 -2.73 -6.57
N SER A 136 9.20 -1.55 -6.02
CA SER A 136 10.58 -1.06 -5.82
C SER A 136 11.08 -1.31 -4.40
N SER A 137 10.23 -1.19 -3.38
CA SER A 137 10.64 -1.33 -1.98
C SER A 137 10.74 -2.78 -1.47
N ARG A 138 10.13 -3.75 -2.13
CA ARG A 138 10.08 -5.14 -1.67
C ARG A 138 11.44 -5.74 -1.33
N PRO A 139 12.50 -5.62 -2.18
CA PRO A 139 13.81 -6.16 -1.86
C PRO A 139 14.44 -5.53 -0.60
N LEU A 140 14.18 -4.23 -0.40
CA LEU A 140 14.62 -3.49 0.78
C LEU A 140 13.90 -3.98 2.03
N VAL A 141 12.57 -4.10 1.98
CA VAL A 141 11.74 -4.63 3.07
C VAL A 141 12.18 -6.04 3.47
N GLU A 142 12.35 -6.94 2.50
CA GLU A 142 12.79 -8.32 2.75
C GLU A 142 14.19 -8.37 3.38
N THR A 143 15.09 -7.51 2.91
CA THR A 143 16.45 -7.40 3.44
C THR A 143 16.47 -6.93 4.90
N GLU A 144 15.75 -5.85 5.21
CA GLU A 144 15.71 -5.31 6.57
C GLU A 144 14.95 -6.22 7.53
N ALA A 145 13.86 -6.84 7.08
CA ALA A 145 13.13 -7.83 7.88
C ALA A 145 14.00 -9.05 8.24
N GLY A 146 14.78 -9.54 7.29
CA GLY A 146 15.70 -10.68 7.51
C GLY A 146 16.82 -10.40 8.54
N LYS A 147 17.21 -9.14 8.69
CA LYS A 147 18.21 -8.71 9.69
C LYS A 147 17.59 -8.49 11.08
N SER A 148 16.29 -8.30 11.15
CA SER A 148 15.59 -7.85 12.35
C SER A 148 15.20 -8.99 13.29
N ALA A 149 15.01 -8.67 14.58
CA ALA A 149 14.53 -9.62 15.58
C ALA A 149 13.00 -9.80 15.50
N TYR A 150 12.31 -8.74 15.15
CA TYR A 150 10.86 -8.69 14.92
C TYR A 150 10.54 -7.52 13.99
N THR A 151 9.36 -7.55 13.38
CA THR A 151 8.86 -6.47 12.54
C THR A 151 7.47 -6.05 13.02
N ILE A 152 7.26 -4.74 13.11
CA ILE A 152 5.97 -4.12 13.38
C ILE A 152 5.59 -3.31 12.14
N VAL A 153 4.42 -3.58 11.56
CA VAL A 153 3.85 -2.82 10.46
C VAL A 153 2.76 -1.92 11.03
N MET A 154 2.88 -0.62 10.79
CA MET A 154 2.03 0.40 11.43
C MET A 154 0.73 0.67 10.66
N GLU A 155 0.30 -0.31 9.90
CA GLU A 155 -0.99 -0.36 9.21
C GLU A 155 -2.19 -0.33 10.16
N PRO A 156 -3.36 0.13 9.70
CA PRO A 156 -4.58 0.10 10.49
C PRO A 156 -4.92 -1.30 11.01
N GLY A 157 -5.15 -1.39 12.33
CA GLY A 157 -5.58 -2.62 12.97
C GLY A 157 -7.06 -2.91 12.77
N MET A 158 -7.54 -3.99 13.35
CA MET A 158 -8.98 -4.28 13.55
C MET A 158 -9.34 -3.91 14.99
N GLY A 159 -9.79 -2.68 15.21
CA GLY A 159 -9.94 -2.14 16.55
C GLY A 159 -8.59 -2.09 17.28
N ILE A 160 -8.50 -2.70 18.47
CA ILE A 160 -7.26 -2.79 19.26
C ILE A 160 -6.48 -4.08 19.03
N ALA A 161 -6.91 -4.94 18.10
CA ALA A 161 -6.26 -6.23 17.86
C ALA A 161 -5.03 -6.09 16.97
N LEU A 162 -3.94 -6.76 17.36
CA LEU A 162 -2.76 -6.93 16.52
C LEU A 162 -3.02 -8.03 15.48
N LYS A 163 -2.72 -7.75 14.23
CA LYS A 163 -2.76 -8.74 13.16
C LYS A 163 -1.45 -9.53 13.16
N THR A 164 -1.49 -10.78 13.58
CA THR A 164 -0.31 -11.67 13.65
C THR A 164 -0.23 -12.67 12.50
N ALA A 165 -1.26 -12.72 11.66
CA ALA A 165 -1.32 -13.56 10.47
C ALA A 165 -2.15 -12.89 9.37
N ARG A 166 -1.81 -13.15 8.12
CA ARG A 166 -2.55 -12.71 6.93
C ARG A 166 -2.76 -13.87 5.98
N LYS A 167 -3.83 -13.82 5.21
CA LYS A 167 -4.03 -14.74 4.07
C LYS A 167 -3.06 -14.38 2.95
N GLY A 168 -2.70 -15.37 2.16
CA GLY A 168 -2.01 -15.13 0.89
C GLY A 168 -2.92 -14.39 -0.10
N LEU A 169 -2.29 -13.67 -1.02
CA LEU A 169 -2.94 -13.03 -2.17
C LEU A 169 -2.35 -13.62 -3.45
N GLY A 170 -3.21 -13.90 -4.43
CA GLY A 170 -2.82 -14.26 -5.80
C GLY A 170 -3.59 -13.42 -6.79
N GLU A 171 -2.90 -12.82 -7.76
CA GLU A 171 -3.48 -12.12 -8.88
C GLU A 171 -3.27 -12.94 -10.16
N PHE A 172 -4.32 -13.06 -10.95
CA PHE A 172 -4.31 -13.87 -12.16
C PHE A 172 -4.95 -13.11 -13.31
N ARG A 173 -4.35 -13.25 -14.49
CA ARG A 173 -4.94 -12.75 -15.74
C ARG A 173 -5.33 -13.93 -16.62
N LEU A 174 -6.61 -14.01 -16.96
CA LEU A 174 -7.13 -14.98 -17.91
C LEU A 174 -7.29 -14.32 -19.28
N HIS A 175 -6.72 -14.93 -20.31
CA HIS A 175 -6.84 -14.49 -21.69
C HIS A 175 -7.49 -15.59 -22.52
N ILE A 176 -8.59 -15.26 -23.20
CA ILE A 176 -9.35 -16.18 -24.04
C ILE A 176 -9.24 -15.71 -25.47
N LYS A 177 -8.92 -16.64 -26.37
CA LYS A 177 -8.91 -16.42 -27.82
C LYS A 177 -10.04 -17.20 -28.47
N GLY A 178 -10.87 -16.50 -29.22
CA GLY A 178 -11.91 -17.08 -30.05
C GLY A 178 -11.56 -17.05 -31.54
N ARG A 179 -12.59 -16.96 -32.35
CA ARG A 179 -12.50 -16.79 -33.81
C ARG A 179 -13.56 -15.79 -34.28
N ALA A 180 -13.11 -14.69 -34.85
CA ALA A 180 -14.01 -13.65 -35.34
C ALA A 180 -14.84 -14.13 -36.54
N SER A 181 -16.10 -13.71 -36.56
CA SER A 181 -17.02 -13.90 -37.70
C SER A 181 -18.09 -12.81 -37.69
N HIS A 182 -18.81 -12.64 -38.82
CA HIS A 182 -19.93 -11.72 -38.90
C HIS A 182 -21.15 -12.33 -38.18
N ALA A 183 -21.58 -11.71 -37.09
CA ALA A 183 -22.60 -12.27 -36.20
C ALA A 183 -23.97 -12.53 -36.85
N GLY A 184 -24.30 -11.83 -37.95
CA GLY A 184 -25.57 -12.01 -38.67
C GLY A 184 -25.48 -12.82 -39.94
N ALA A 185 -24.29 -12.88 -40.59
CA ALA A 185 -24.13 -13.55 -41.89
C ALA A 185 -23.52 -14.95 -41.78
N PHE A 186 -22.57 -15.13 -40.88
CA PHE A 186 -21.81 -16.39 -40.70
C PHE A 186 -21.55 -16.67 -39.22
N PRO A 187 -22.60 -16.72 -38.37
CA PRO A 187 -22.39 -16.92 -36.92
C PRO A 187 -21.74 -18.27 -36.60
N GLU A 188 -22.02 -19.31 -37.39
CA GLU A 188 -21.48 -20.67 -37.23
C GLU A 188 -19.98 -20.77 -37.46
N ASP A 189 -19.40 -19.81 -38.17
CA ASP A 189 -17.94 -19.74 -38.38
C ASP A 189 -17.19 -19.09 -37.21
N GLY A 190 -17.91 -18.45 -36.29
CA GLY A 190 -17.34 -17.78 -35.15
C GLY A 190 -17.14 -18.69 -33.92
N ILE A 191 -16.25 -18.27 -33.02
CA ILE A 191 -16.11 -18.82 -31.67
C ILE A 191 -16.00 -17.62 -30.72
N SER A 192 -17.01 -17.43 -29.87
CA SER A 192 -17.10 -16.23 -29.03
C SER A 192 -16.19 -16.34 -27.79
N ALA A 193 -15.14 -15.52 -27.76
CA ALA A 193 -14.30 -15.38 -26.57
C ALA A 193 -15.06 -14.76 -25.39
N ILE A 194 -16.04 -13.87 -25.64
CA ILE A 194 -16.87 -13.26 -24.57
C ILE A 194 -17.81 -14.29 -23.95
N GLU A 195 -18.42 -15.19 -24.75
CA GLU A 195 -19.27 -16.25 -24.24
C GLU A 195 -18.46 -17.21 -23.33
N GLU A 196 -17.31 -17.66 -23.81
CA GLU A 196 -16.41 -18.48 -23.01
C GLU A 196 -15.95 -17.74 -21.73
N MET A 197 -15.61 -16.47 -21.81
CA MET A 197 -15.26 -15.68 -20.64
C MET A 197 -16.41 -15.62 -19.62
N ALA A 198 -17.65 -15.51 -20.06
CA ALA A 198 -18.81 -15.54 -19.16
C ALA A 198 -18.89 -16.86 -18.38
N HIS A 199 -18.67 -18.00 -19.06
CA HIS A 199 -18.59 -19.32 -18.39
C HIS A 199 -17.43 -19.38 -17.40
N GLN A 200 -16.25 -18.91 -17.79
CA GLN A 200 -15.08 -18.91 -16.92
C GLN A 200 -15.27 -18.02 -15.68
N ILE A 201 -15.91 -16.86 -15.82
CA ILE A 201 -16.22 -16.00 -14.67
C ILE A 201 -17.11 -16.75 -13.66
N LEU A 202 -18.15 -17.43 -14.12
CA LEU A 202 -19.04 -18.18 -13.24
C LEU A 202 -18.29 -19.31 -12.53
N HIS A 203 -17.45 -20.05 -13.24
CA HIS A 203 -16.62 -21.10 -12.65
C HIS A 203 -15.63 -20.57 -11.62
N ILE A 204 -14.90 -19.49 -11.94
CA ILE A 204 -13.93 -18.87 -11.06
C ILE A 204 -14.62 -18.34 -9.79
N GLN A 205 -15.75 -17.66 -9.95
CA GLN A 205 -16.51 -17.14 -8.82
C GLN A 205 -17.06 -18.24 -7.90
N ALA A 206 -17.30 -19.45 -8.44
CA ALA A 206 -17.75 -20.61 -7.66
C ALA A 206 -16.65 -21.26 -6.81
N LEU A 207 -15.37 -20.93 -7.04
CA LEU A 207 -14.24 -21.43 -6.24
C LEU A 207 -14.12 -20.76 -4.86
N LYS A 208 -15.00 -19.83 -4.51
CA LYS A 208 -15.05 -19.23 -3.16
C LYS A 208 -15.31 -20.30 -2.12
N ASP A 209 -14.56 -20.22 -1.04
CA ASP A 209 -14.76 -21.11 0.11
C ASP A 209 -14.73 -20.26 1.38
N TRP A 210 -15.91 -20.04 1.93
CA TRP A 210 -16.08 -19.21 3.12
C TRP A 210 -15.58 -19.88 4.39
N ASP A 211 -15.61 -21.23 4.45
CA ASP A 211 -15.17 -22.00 5.61
C ASP A 211 -13.63 -21.97 5.71
N LEU A 212 -12.94 -22.10 4.59
CA LEU A 212 -11.49 -21.89 4.50
C LEU A 212 -11.12 -20.41 4.47
N GLY A 213 -12.10 -19.52 4.29
CA GLY A 213 -11.90 -18.11 4.15
C GLY A 213 -11.26 -17.69 2.81
N THR A 214 -11.34 -18.53 1.78
CA THR A 214 -10.89 -18.21 0.42
C THR A 214 -11.89 -17.29 -0.26
N THR A 215 -11.42 -16.11 -0.64
CA THR A 215 -12.22 -15.13 -1.40
C THR A 215 -11.71 -15.05 -2.82
N ILE A 216 -12.61 -14.89 -3.78
CA ILE A 216 -12.28 -14.74 -5.19
C ILE A 216 -13.09 -13.58 -5.74
N ASN A 217 -12.44 -12.74 -6.53
CA ASN A 217 -13.08 -11.62 -7.20
C ASN A 217 -12.56 -11.51 -8.65
N VAL A 218 -13.49 -11.45 -9.62
CA VAL A 218 -13.17 -11.01 -10.96
C VAL A 218 -13.45 -9.51 -11.02
N GLY A 219 -12.40 -8.71 -10.86
CA GLY A 219 -12.50 -7.25 -10.68
C GLY A 219 -12.48 -6.47 -11.99
N LEU A 220 -11.87 -7.03 -13.04
CA LEU A 220 -11.76 -6.37 -14.34
C LEU A 220 -12.08 -7.34 -15.46
N ILE A 221 -12.73 -6.85 -16.51
CA ILE A 221 -13.00 -7.55 -17.76
C ILE A 221 -12.89 -6.57 -18.91
N ASP A 222 -12.29 -7.01 -20.00
CA ASP A 222 -12.20 -6.27 -21.25
C ASP A 222 -12.29 -7.25 -22.43
N GLY A 223 -12.88 -6.84 -23.55
CA GLY A 223 -12.97 -7.70 -24.72
C GLY A 223 -13.99 -7.23 -25.75
N GLY A 224 -13.91 -7.85 -26.93
CA GLY A 224 -14.75 -7.52 -28.08
C GLY A 224 -14.14 -6.45 -28.99
N SER A 225 -14.71 -6.31 -30.19
CA SER A 225 -14.26 -5.35 -31.19
C SER A 225 -15.40 -4.53 -31.81
N ALA A 226 -16.51 -5.16 -32.13
CA ALA A 226 -17.68 -4.52 -32.73
C ALA A 226 -18.96 -5.30 -32.41
N ARG A 227 -20.08 -4.59 -32.34
CA ARG A 227 -21.41 -5.16 -32.01
C ARG A 227 -21.95 -6.22 -32.96
N ASN A 228 -21.45 -6.24 -34.19
CA ASN A 228 -21.86 -7.17 -35.26
C ASN A 228 -20.79 -8.21 -35.59
N THR A 229 -19.81 -8.38 -34.71
CA THR A 229 -18.72 -9.35 -34.85
C THR A 229 -18.73 -10.30 -33.67
N ILE A 230 -18.66 -11.61 -33.92
CA ILE A 230 -18.37 -12.59 -32.89
C ILE A 230 -16.93 -12.34 -32.41
N PRO A 231 -16.72 -12.05 -31.13
CA PRO A 231 -15.41 -11.62 -30.62
C PRO A 231 -14.41 -12.77 -30.57
N ALA A 232 -13.17 -12.50 -31.03
CA ALA A 232 -12.06 -13.45 -31.01
C ALA A 232 -11.18 -13.23 -29.78
#